data_6433629b249d9e3aa1ec5cecd5f596e2
#
_entry.id   6433629b249d9e3aa1ec5cecd5f596e2
#
_cell.length_a   1.000
_cell.length_b   1.000
_cell.length_c   1.000
_cell.angle_alpha   90.00
_cell.angle_beta   90.00
_cell.angle_gamma   90.00
#
_symmetry.space_group_name_H-M   'P 1'
#
loop_
_entity.id
_entity.type
_entity.pdbx_description
1 polymer ?
#
loop_
_entity_poly.entity_id
_entity_poly.type
_entity_poly.pdbx_seq_one_letter_code
_entity_poly.pdbx_strand_id
1 'polypeptide(L)'
;MGREVEKYDFKAFGQVIKAARKAKGISRNQLADKMNIAPRYIASIENSGQHPSFQILYELVTLLDISVDQIIFPHKETDKSTQRRQLDGMLDDMNSGELTIMTATAKGIQEARQTGE
;
A
#
# COMPACT_ATOMS: atom_id res chain seq x y z
N MET A 1 12.40 8.13 -25.81
CA MET A 1 11.06 8.42 -25.41
C MET A 1 10.59 7.50 -24.29
N GLY A 2 10.49 7.99 -23.11
CA GLY A 2 10.11 7.20 -21.99
C GLY A 2 8.65 7.37 -21.61
N ARG A 3 8.18 6.50 -20.74
CA ARG A 3 6.87 6.69 -20.12
C ARG A 3 7.00 7.74 -19.03
N GLU A 4 6.01 8.61 -18.96
CA GLU A 4 5.96 9.57 -17.87
C GLU A 4 5.01 9.02 -16.81
N VAL A 5 5.58 8.38 -15.80
CA VAL A 5 4.82 7.87 -14.68
C VAL A 5 5.48 8.31 -13.40
N GLU A 6 4.67 8.49 -12.38
CA GLU A 6 5.18 8.78 -11.05
C GLU A 6 5.98 7.57 -10.55
N LYS A 7 7.20 7.83 -10.11
CA LYS A 7 8.03 6.76 -9.57
C LYS A 7 7.64 6.47 -8.13
N TYR A 8 7.55 5.18 -7.83
CA TYR A 8 7.29 4.75 -6.46
C TYR A 8 8.51 5.06 -5.58
N ASP A 9 8.27 5.55 -4.38
CA ASP A 9 9.34 5.88 -3.44
C ASP A 9 9.74 4.64 -2.64
N PHE A 10 10.76 3.95 -3.11
CA PHE A 10 11.25 2.75 -2.43
C PHE A 10 11.99 3.04 -1.13
N LYS A 11 12.42 4.27 -0.90
CA LYS A 11 12.98 4.65 0.40
C LYS A 11 11.89 4.69 1.46
N ALA A 12 10.74 5.24 1.11
CA ALA A 12 9.58 5.25 2.00
C ALA A 12 9.12 3.82 2.28
N PHE A 13 9.11 2.97 1.26
CA PHE A 13 8.82 1.55 1.42
C PHE A 13 9.79 0.90 2.43
N GLY A 14 11.08 1.16 2.28
CA GLY A 14 12.09 0.64 3.19
C GLY A 14 11.85 1.05 4.64
N GLN A 15 11.42 2.28 4.86
CA GLN A 15 11.12 2.75 6.22
C GLN A 15 9.90 2.04 6.81
N VAL A 16 8.90 1.72 5.99
CA VAL A 16 7.74 0.92 6.43
C VAL A 16 8.20 -0.47 6.87
N ILE A 17 9.07 -1.10 6.07
CA ILE A 17 9.62 -2.41 6.41
C ILE A 17 10.39 -2.36 7.73
N LYS A 18 11.25 -1.37 7.87
CA LYS A 18 12.07 -1.21 9.07
C LYS A 18 11.19 -1.00 10.33
N ALA A 19 10.20 -0.14 10.22
CA ALA A 19 9.30 0.13 11.33
C ALA A 19 8.49 -1.10 11.73
N ALA A 20 7.97 -1.84 10.74
CA ALA A 20 7.20 -3.05 11.01
C ALA A 20 8.06 -4.14 11.63
N ARG A 21 9.30 -4.27 11.16
CA ARG A 21 10.25 -5.24 11.73
C ARG A 21 10.54 -4.92 13.20
N LYS A 22 10.84 -3.65 13.48
CA LYS A 22 11.13 -3.20 14.85
C LYS A 22 9.93 -3.36 15.77
N ALA A 23 8.73 -3.07 15.25
CA ALA A 23 7.50 -3.23 16.03
C ALA A 23 7.28 -4.67 16.46
N LYS A 24 7.72 -5.64 15.66
CA LYS A 24 7.66 -7.06 16.01
C LYS A 24 8.84 -7.52 16.86
N GLY A 25 9.79 -6.65 17.14
CA GLY A 25 10.97 -7.01 17.92
C GLY A 25 11.92 -7.94 17.21
N ILE A 26 11.95 -7.91 15.89
CA ILE A 26 12.77 -8.81 15.07
C ILE A 26 13.98 -8.04 14.54
N SER A 27 15.19 -8.63 14.70
CA SER A 27 16.39 -8.05 14.12
C SER A 27 16.46 -8.35 12.61
N ARG A 28 17.31 -7.59 11.90
CA ARG A 28 17.57 -7.89 10.49
C ARG A 28 18.08 -9.30 10.29
N ASN A 29 18.98 -9.75 11.17
CA ASN A 29 19.54 -11.09 11.09
C ASN A 29 18.47 -12.15 11.27
N GLN A 30 17.56 -11.94 12.22
CA GLN A 30 16.46 -12.88 12.45
C GLN A 30 15.50 -12.94 11.25
N LEU A 31 15.20 -11.78 10.69
CA LEU A 31 14.32 -11.72 9.52
C LEU A 31 14.98 -12.38 8.31
N ALA A 32 16.23 -12.06 8.07
CA ALA A 32 17.00 -12.65 6.96
C ALA A 32 17.09 -14.15 7.09
N ASP A 33 17.27 -14.65 8.30
CA ASP A 33 17.32 -16.07 8.59
C ASP A 33 15.99 -16.75 8.24
N LYS A 34 14.87 -16.15 8.65
CA LYS A 34 13.54 -16.67 8.31
C LYS A 34 13.30 -16.72 6.80
N MET A 35 13.86 -15.77 6.08
CA MET A 35 13.67 -15.65 4.63
C MET A 35 14.76 -16.34 3.82
N ASN A 36 15.79 -16.83 4.49
CA ASN A 36 16.94 -17.45 3.85
C ASN A 36 17.61 -16.53 2.82
N ILE A 37 17.83 -15.28 3.23
CA ILE A 37 18.53 -14.27 2.42
C ILE A 37 19.58 -13.59 3.28
N ALA A 38 20.47 -12.83 2.63
CA ALA A 38 21.52 -12.12 3.34
C ALA A 38 20.97 -10.94 4.13
N PRO A 39 21.41 -10.71 5.37
CA PRO A 39 20.95 -9.55 6.15
C PRO A 39 21.20 -8.21 5.45
N ARG A 40 22.27 -8.08 4.69
CA ARG A 40 22.55 -6.83 3.97
C ARG A 40 21.55 -6.55 2.87
N TYR A 41 20.90 -7.57 2.34
CA TYR A 41 19.81 -7.36 1.40
C TYR A 41 18.67 -6.59 2.07
N ILE A 42 18.32 -7.02 3.28
CA ILE A 42 17.28 -6.34 4.06
C ILE A 42 17.73 -4.92 4.40
N ALA A 43 19.00 -4.75 4.80
CA ALA A 43 19.53 -3.42 5.09
C ALA A 43 19.46 -2.50 3.87
N SER A 44 19.73 -3.02 2.68
CA SER A 44 19.64 -2.24 1.44
C SER A 44 18.20 -1.83 1.14
N ILE A 45 17.24 -2.71 1.37
CA ILE A 45 15.83 -2.38 1.20
C ILE A 45 15.43 -1.27 2.18
N GLU A 46 15.81 -1.43 3.44
CA GLU A 46 15.40 -0.50 4.50
C GLU A 46 16.07 0.87 4.39
N ASN A 47 17.32 0.91 4.03
CA ASN A 47 18.11 2.13 4.16
C ASN A 47 18.54 2.75 2.83
N SER A 48 18.59 1.98 1.75
CA SER A 48 19.12 2.45 0.48
C SER A 48 18.10 2.53 -0.63
N GLY A 49 16.85 2.16 -0.35
CA GLY A 49 15.80 2.22 -1.36
C GLY A 49 15.92 1.15 -2.44
N GLN A 50 16.65 0.07 -2.17
CA GLN A 50 16.69 -1.06 -3.08
C GLN A 50 15.31 -1.71 -3.13
N HIS A 51 14.74 -1.84 -4.33
CA HIS A 51 13.43 -2.47 -4.44
C HIS A 51 13.59 -3.99 -4.50
N PRO A 52 12.75 -4.71 -3.76
CA PRO A 52 12.81 -6.18 -3.75
C PRO A 52 12.14 -6.77 -4.99
N SER A 53 12.42 -8.03 -5.26
CA SER A 53 11.60 -8.80 -6.18
C SER A 53 10.19 -8.95 -5.61
N PHE A 54 9.24 -9.31 -6.46
CA PHE A 54 7.87 -9.53 -5.98
C PHE A 54 7.81 -10.62 -4.92
N GLN A 55 8.58 -11.71 -5.09
CA GLN A 55 8.58 -12.79 -4.11
C GLN A 55 9.05 -12.30 -2.74
N ILE A 56 10.13 -11.52 -2.70
CA ILE A 56 10.65 -10.97 -1.45
C ILE A 56 9.64 -9.98 -0.84
N LEU A 57 9.01 -9.18 -1.66
CA LEU A 57 7.94 -8.27 -1.21
C LEU A 57 6.81 -9.06 -0.54
N TYR A 58 6.35 -10.11 -1.20
CA TYR A 58 5.28 -10.96 -0.68
C TYR A 58 5.65 -11.53 0.69
N GLU A 59 6.88 -12.04 0.83
CA GLU A 59 7.34 -12.60 2.10
C GLU A 59 7.45 -11.55 3.19
N LEU A 60 7.98 -10.37 2.86
CA LEU A 60 8.08 -9.28 3.83
C LEU A 60 6.71 -8.85 4.33
N VAL A 61 5.77 -8.67 3.42
CA VAL A 61 4.41 -8.24 3.76
C VAL A 61 3.72 -9.26 4.67
N THR A 62 3.87 -10.56 4.36
CA THR A 62 3.21 -11.59 5.15
C THR A 62 3.90 -11.84 6.49
N LEU A 63 5.22 -11.84 6.52
CA LEU A 63 5.97 -12.08 7.77
C LEU A 63 5.84 -10.91 8.75
N LEU A 64 5.75 -9.71 8.25
CA LEU A 64 5.70 -8.50 9.08
C LEU A 64 4.29 -7.95 9.25
N ASP A 65 3.28 -8.60 8.70
CA ASP A 65 1.88 -8.18 8.77
C ASP A 65 1.67 -6.74 8.30
N ILE A 66 2.24 -6.40 7.16
CA ILE A 66 2.16 -5.05 6.61
C ILE A 66 0.93 -4.94 5.72
N SER A 67 0.19 -3.84 5.87
CA SER A 67 -0.90 -3.53 4.95
C SER A 67 -0.35 -3.16 3.58
N VAL A 68 -0.80 -3.86 2.55
CA VAL A 68 -0.40 -3.55 1.17
C VAL A 68 -0.84 -2.14 0.79
N ASP A 69 -2.00 -1.71 1.28
CA ASP A 69 -2.50 -0.36 1.04
C ASP A 69 -1.54 0.69 1.62
N GLN A 70 -0.98 0.43 2.78
CA GLN A 70 -0.02 1.33 3.39
C GLN A 70 1.23 1.50 2.52
N ILE A 71 1.63 0.44 1.82
CA ILE A 71 2.78 0.46 0.92
C ILE A 71 2.45 1.17 -0.38
N ILE A 72 1.32 0.81 -1.01
CA ILE A 72 0.97 1.29 -2.35
C ILE A 72 0.44 2.72 -2.29
N PHE A 73 -0.30 3.05 -1.25
CA PHE A 73 -0.93 4.36 -1.10
C PHE A 73 -0.50 5.05 0.20
N PRO A 74 0.80 5.32 0.38
CA PRO A 74 1.29 5.87 1.66
C PRO A 74 0.75 7.26 1.97
N HIS A 75 0.30 7.99 0.96
CA HIS A 75 -0.23 9.34 1.13
C HIS A 75 -1.75 9.37 1.13
N LYS A 76 -2.38 8.21 1.05
CA LYS A 76 -3.84 8.16 1.09
C LYS A 76 -4.26 8.43 2.53
N GLU A 77 -4.96 9.53 2.68
CA GLU A 77 -5.21 10.08 3.99
C GLU A 77 -6.11 9.22 4.85
N THR A 78 -5.88 9.29 6.13
CA THR A 78 -6.64 8.55 7.13
C THR A 78 -7.74 9.38 7.77
N ASP A 79 -7.67 10.70 7.63
CA ASP A 79 -8.66 11.60 8.27
C ASP A 79 -9.87 11.79 7.36
N LYS A 80 -10.71 10.77 7.34
CA LYS A 80 -11.94 10.84 6.56
C LYS A 80 -13.00 11.56 7.37
N SER A 81 -13.82 12.39 6.69
CA SER A 81 -14.98 13.01 7.30
C SER A 81 -15.95 11.94 7.79
N THR A 82 -16.85 12.33 8.69
CA THR A 82 -17.93 11.45 9.16
C THR A 82 -18.77 10.94 8.00
N GLN A 83 -19.09 11.82 7.04
CA GLN A 83 -19.85 11.44 5.86
C GLN A 83 -19.13 10.36 5.05
N ARG A 84 -17.80 10.50 4.87
CA ARG A 84 -17.02 9.52 4.13
C ARG A 84 -16.98 8.17 4.87
N ARG A 85 -16.86 8.19 6.17
CA ARG A 85 -16.84 6.96 6.98
C ARG A 85 -18.18 6.23 6.90
N GLN A 86 -19.27 6.98 6.92
CA GLN A 86 -20.61 6.41 6.80
C GLN A 86 -20.82 5.80 5.41
N LEU A 87 -20.33 6.47 4.38
CA LEU A 87 -20.38 5.93 3.02
C LEU A 87 -19.58 4.65 2.89
N ASP A 88 -18.37 4.62 3.43
CA ASP A 88 -17.54 3.42 3.42
C ASP A 88 -18.27 2.24 4.07
N GLY A 89 -18.94 2.48 5.21
CA GLY A 89 -19.71 1.45 5.88
C GLY A 89 -20.85 0.92 5.02
N MET A 90 -21.54 1.80 4.31
CA MET A 90 -22.61 1.40 3.39
C MET A 90 -22.06 0.55 2.25
N LEU A 91 -20.91 0.93 1.71
CA LEU A 91 -20.27 0.18 0.62
C LEU A 91 -19.84 -1.23 1.09
N ASP A 92 -19.38 -1.35 2.32
CA ASP A 92 -18.94 -2.63 2.88
C ASP A 92 -20.09 -3.66 2.92
N ASP A 93 -21.32 -3.19 3.06
CA ASP A 93 -22.51 -4.07 3.14
C ASP A 93 -23.10 -4.41 1.78
N MET A 94 -22.57 -3.84 0.70
CA MET A 94 -23.13 -4.02 -0.63
C MET A 94 -22.62 -5.27 -1.32
N ASN A 95 -23.51 -5.91 -2.08
CA ASN A 95 -23.14 -7.02 -2.95
C ASN A 95 -22.59 -6.48 -4.29
N SER A 96 -22.13 -7.39 -5.16
CA SER A 96 -21.50 -7.03 -6.43
C SER A 96 -22.40 -6.20 -7.33
N GLY A 97 -23.68 -6.54 -7.41
CA GLY A 97 -24.64 -5.81 -8.25
C GLY A 97 -24.82 -4.38 -7.76
N GLU A 98 -24.96 -4.23 -6.46
CA GLU A 98 -25.13 -2.91 -5.84
C GLU A 98 -23.86 -2.06 -6.01
N LEU A 99 -22.68 -2.66 -5.87
CA LEU A 99 -21.43 -1.95 -6.09
C LEU A 99 -21.29 -1.50 -7.55
N THR A 100 -21.79 -2.29 -8.49
CA THR A 100 -21.81 -1.89 -9.91
C THR A 100 -22.61 -0.62 -10.12
N ILE A 101 -23.78 -0.52 -9.47
CA ILE A 101 -24.63 0.67 -9.54
C ILE A 101 -23.90 1.88 -8.93
N MET A 102 -23.29 1.69 -7.77
CA MET A 102 -22.55 2.77 -7.11
C MET A 102 -21.38 3.25 -7.96
N THR A 103 -20.67 2.30 -8.62
CA THR A 103 -19.57 2.64 -9.51
C THR A 103 -20.05 3.48 -10.68
N ALA A 104 -21.16 3.10 -11.29
CA ALA A 104 -21.75 3.87 -12.40
C ALA A 104 -22.14 5.28 -11.96
N THR A 105 -22.70 5.41 -10.76
CA THR A 105 -23.05 6.72 -10.20
C THR A 105 -21.82 7.59 -9.99
N ALA A 106 -20.75 7.02 -9.43
CA ALA A 106 -19.51 7.74 -9.21
C ALA A 106 -18.88 8.20 -10.53
N LYS A 107 -18.92 7.35 -11.56
CA LYS A 107 -18.43 7.73 -12.88
C LYS A 107 -19.24 8.85 -13.48
N GLY A 108 -20.57 8.82 -13.32
CA GLY A 108 -21.44 9.90 -13.79
C GLY A 108 -21.09 11.23 -13.16
N ILE A 109 -20.79 11.23 -11.86
CA ILE A 109 -20.39 12.44 -11.15
C ILE A 109 -19.08 12.98 -11.71
N GLN A 110 -18.11 12.10 -11.94
CA GLN A 110 -16.80 12.49 -12.48
C GLN A 110 -16.95 13.08 -13.89
N GLU A 111 -17.77 12.47 -14.73
CA GLU A 111 -18.01 12.95 -16.09
C GLU A 111 -18.68 14.32 -16.10
N ALA A 112 -19.67 14.52 -15.25
CA ALA A 112 -20.35 15.82 -15.14
C ALA A 112 -19.36 16.89 -14.71
N ARG A 113 -18.44 16.56 -13.81
CA ARG A 113 -17.41 17.51 -13.36
C ARG A 113 -16.46 17.89 -14.48
N GLN A 114 -16.14 16.92 -15.36
CA GLN A 114 -15.23 17.15 -16.47
C GLN A 114 -15.84 18.02 -17.58
N THR A 115 -17.16 18.02 -17.68
CA THR A 115 -17.83 18.88 -18.67
C THR A 115 -17.93 20.33 -18.23
N GLY A 116 -17.39 20.67 -17.08
CA GLY A 116 -17.35 22.06 -16.61
C GLY A 116 -18.61 22.51 -15.89
N GLU A 117 -19.44 21.60 -15.56
CA GLU A 117 -20.69 21.89 -14.86
C GLU A 117 -20.60 21.90 -13.34
#